data_9d72bd3497cef04a3f265fe3c7f422d7
#
_entry.id   9d72bd3497cef04a3f265fe3c7f422d7
#
_cell.length_a   1.000
_cell.length_b   1.000
_cell.length_c   1.000
_cell.angle_alpha   90.00
_cell.angle_beta   90.00
_cell.angle_gamma   90.00
#
_symmetry.space_group_name_H-M   'P 1'
#
loop_
_entity.id
_entity.type
_entity.pdbx_description
1 polymer ?
#
loop_
_entity_poly.entity_id
_entity_poly.type
_entity_poly.pdbx_seq_one_letter_code
_entity_poly.pdbx_strand_id
1 'polypeptide(L)'
;MKLKKVAALGLATAMAFSVTACSSKPAETTAAAEETTAAADAAETVKEAIEGKDPAEVKVGISIYQFADNFMTLYRNELQKYLVDELGLKAENISIMDGKNDQSEQMNQIRNFVTQGFDVMIINLVQASSEPDVTNICNEAGIPVVYINREPDAEREQAWVDDGIKATYVGADARQSGTYQGEEIAELENKGDADGDGVCDNLGTGQGRQYRGGRNQ
;
A
#
# COMPACT_ATOMS: atom_id res chain seq x y z
N MET A 1 9.47 -47.46 -28.23
CA MET A 1 8.27 -48.07 -28.89
C MET A 1 7.03 -47.32 -28.47
N LYS A 2 6.33 -46.76 -29.46
CA LYS A 2 4.92 -46.31 -29.52
C LYS A 2 4.47 -45.06 -28.77
N LEU A 3 4.37 -44.01 -29.59
CA LEU A 3 3.43 -42.89 -29.52
C LEU A 3 1.99 -43.32 -29.21
N LYS A 4 1.22 -42.46 -28.53
CA LYS A 4 -0.15 -42.14 -28.96
C LYS A 4 -0.50 -40.70 -28.65
N LYS A 5 -0.68 -39.90 -29.69
CA LYS A 5 -1.38 -38.64 -29.75
C LYS A 5 -2.88 -38.89 -29.65
N VAL A 6 -3.63 -38.04 -28.96
CA VAL A 6 -5.03 -37.81 -29.28
C VAL A 6 -5.29 -36.30 -29.21
N ALA A 7 -5.65 -35.76 -30.35
CA ALA A 7 -6.23 -34.42 -30.51
C ALA A 7 -7.76 -34.55 -30.54
N ALA A 8 -8.46 -33.55 -30.03
CA ALA A 8 -9.86 -33.23 -30.36
C ALA A 8 -10.11 -31.78 -29.97
N LEU A 9 -10.38 -31.06 -30.79
CA LEU A 9 -11.09 -30.19 -31.73
C LEU A 9 -12.58 -29.98 -31.36
N GLY A 10 -13.00 -28.72 -31.38
CA GLY A 10 -14.38 -28.25 -31.52
C GLY A 10 -14.85 -27.45 -30.33
N LEU A 11 -15.55 -26.36 -30.42
CA LEU A 11 -16.22 -25.64 -31.51
C LEU A 11 -16.68 -24.29 -30.93
N ALA A 12 -16.53 -23.23 -31.69
CA ALA A 12 -17.03 -21.89 -31.42
C ALA A 12 -18.56 -21.85 -31.42
N THR A 13 -19.12 -21.00 -30.56
CA THR A 13 -20.43 -20.41 -30.83
C THR A 13 -20.46 -18.97 -30.32
N ALA A 14 -20.45 -18.04 -31.22
CA ALA A 14 -20.77 -16.65 -31.00
C ALA A 14 -22.31 -16.50 -30.85
N MET A 15 -22.71 -15.73 -29.84
CA MET A 15 -24.03 -15.10 -29.85
C MET A 15 -23.90 -13.64 -29.43
N ALA A 16 -24.04 -12.79 -30.41
CA ALA A 16 -24.26 -11.36 -30.22
C ALA A 16 -25.73 -11.14 -29.78
N PHE A 17 -25.91 -10.42 -28.70
CA PHE A 17 -27.12 -9.69 -28.41
C PHE A 17 -26.80 -8.24 -28.10
N SER A 18 -27.07 -7.38 -29.06
CA SER A 18 -27.17 -5.96 -28.88
C SER A 18 -28.53 -5.62 -28.22
N VAL A 19 -28.49 -4.95 -27.08
CA VAL A 19 -29.64 -4.19 -26.59
C VAL A 19 -29.13 -2.82 -26.12
N THR A 20 -29.47 -1.82 -26.89
CA THR A 20 -29.39 -0.41 -26.56
C THR A 20 -30.46 -0.07 -25.54
N ALA A 21 -30.07 0.44 -24.39
CA ALA A 21 -30.96 1.25 -23.55
C ALA A 21 -30.12 2.25 -22.76
N CYS A 22 -30.24 3.53 -23.14
CA CYS A 22 -29.82 4.67 -22.33
C CYS A 22 -30.57 4.69 -21.00
N SER A 23 -29.86 4.70 -19.89
CA SER A 23 -30.36 5.32 -18.66
C SER A 23 -29.15 5.66 -17.77
N SER A 24 -29.02 6.96 -17.54
CA SER A 24 -28.09 7.59 -16.66
C SER A 24 -28.29 7.12 -15.20
N LYS A 25 -27.25 6.57 -14.58
CA LYS A 25 -27.15 6.44 -13.12
C LYS A 25 -25.67 6.54 -12.70
N PRO A 26 -25.35 7.15 -11.56
CA PRO A 26 -23.99 7.57 -11.23
C PRO A 26 -23.05 6.37 -10.97
N ALA A 27 -21.80 6.57 -11.29
CA ALA A 27 -20.71 5.63 -11.02
C ALA A 27 -20.40 5.58 -9.50
N GLU A 28 -21.08 4.71 -8.83
CA GLU A 28 -20.66 4.19 -7.51
C GLU A 28 -20.23 2.75 -7.74
N THR A 29 -18.96 2.42 -7.57
CA THR A 29 -18.50 1.05 -7.25
C THR A 29 -17.14 0.67 -7.88
N THR A 30 -16.19 1.59 -8.03
CA THR A 30 -14.82 1.17 -8.39
C THR A 30 -13.82 1.29 -7.22
N ALA A 31 -13.95 2.28 -6.36
CA ALA A 31 -13.01 2.49 -5.27
C ALA A 31 -13.01 1.39 -4.18
N ALA A 32 -14.19 0.87 -3.82
CA ALA A 32 -14.28 -0.20 -2.82
C ALA A 32 -13.76 -1.56 -3.32
N ALA A 33 -13.68 -1.76 -4.64
CA ALA A 33 -13.17 -3.00 -5.22
C ALA A 33 -11.63 -3.00 -5.32
N GLU A 34 -11.00 -1.83 -5.53
CA GLU A 34 -9.54 -1.70 -5.57
C GLU A 34 -8.91 -1.76 -4.17
N GLU A 35 -9.52 -1.12 -3.16
CA GLU A 35 -9.08 -1.27 -1.77
C GLU A 35 -9.18 -2.73 -1.27
N THR A 36 -10.21 -3.46 -1.70
CA THR A 36 -10.38 -4.86 -1.31
C THR A 36 -9.35 -5.76 -1.98
N THR A 37 -8.92 -5.45 -3.22
CA THR A 37 -7.88 -6.23 -3.91
C THR A 37 -6.50 -5.99 -3.33
N ALA A 38 -6.10 -4.76 -3.05
CA ALA A 38 -4.80 -4.45 -2.45
C ALA A 38 -4.63 -5.09 -1.05
N ALA A 39 -5.67 -5.05 -0.21
CA ALA A 39 -5.64 -5.71 1.09
C ALA A 39 -5.62 -7.25 0.96
N ALA A 40 -6.28 -7.81 -0.05
CA ALA A 40 -6.25 -9.24 -0.34
C ALA A 40 -4.87 -9.69 -0.85
N ASP A 41 -4.24 -8.92 -1.73
CA ASP A 41 -2.90 -9.20 -2.25
C ASP A 41 -1.82 -9.11 -1.16
N ALA A 42 -1.92 -8.14 -0.25
CA ALA A 42 -1.03 -8.04 0.91
C ALA A 42 -1.18 -9.25 1.85
N ALA A 43 -2.41 -9.67 2.13
CA ALA A 43 -2.68 -10.85 2.95
C ALA A 43 -2.18 -12.13 2.27
N GLU A 44 -2.30 -12.25 0.95
CA GLU A 44 -1.79 -13.39 0.18
C GLU A 44 -0.25 -13.42 0.20
N THR A 45 0.42 -12.29 -0.01
CA THR A 45 1.89 -12.18 0.05
C THR A 45 2.44 -12.62 1.41
N VAL A 46 1.82 -12.18 2.51
CA VAL A 46 2.20 -12.61 3.87
C VAL A 46 1.92 -14.09 4.06
N LYS A 47 0.77 -14.57 3.60
CA LYS A 47 0.37 -15.97 3.72
C LYS A 47 1.30 -16.92 2.95
N GLU A 48 1.69 -16.57 1.72
CA GLU A 48 2.69 -17.33 0.97
C GLU A 48 4.05 -17.36 1.66
N ALA A 49 4.46 -16.25 2.30
CA ALA A 49 5.73 -16.15 3.01
C ALA A 49 5.81 -17.08 4.23
N ILE A 50 4.67 -17.35 4.85
CA ILE A 50 4.57 -18.21 6.04
C ILE A 50 3.99 -19.58 5.72
N GLU A 51 3.77 -19.91 4.45
CA GLU A 51 3.20 -21.19 4.04
C GLU A 51 4.00 -22.37 4.60
N GLY A 52 3.34 -23.19 5.36
CA GLY A 52 3.95 -24.35 6.02
C GLY A 52 4.72 -24.05 7.32
N LYS A 53 4.80 -22.78 7.76
CA LYS A 53 5.36 -22.38 9.04
C LYS A 53 4.24 -22.21 10.09
N ASP A 54 4.48 -22.66 11.32
CA ASP A 54 3.59 -22.34 12.43
C ASP A 54 3.63 -20.82 12.66
N PRO A 55 2.48 -20.11 12.66
CA PRO A 55 2.45 -18.66 12.94
C PRO A 55 3.23 -18.26 14.20
N ALA A 56 3.23 -19.13 15.21
CA ALA A 56 3.99 -18.92 16.44
C ALA A 56 5.53 -18.91 16.24
N GLU A 57 6.05 -19.36 15.10
CA GLU A 57 7.47 -19.38 14.76
C GLU A 57 7.87 -18.31 13.75
N VAL A 58 6.88 -17.61 13.16
CA VAL A 58 7.13 -16.53 12.19
C VAL A 58 7.70 -15.30 12.86
N LYS A 59 8.81 -14.78 12.32
CA LYS A 59 9.45 -13.55 12.76
C LYS A 59 9.12 -12.40 11.81
N VAL A 60 8.55 -11.31 12.35
CA VAL A 60 8.17 -10.12 11.58
C VAL A 60 9.01 -8.92 11.99
N GLY A 61 9.76 -8.34 11.04
CA GLY A 61 10.52 -7.11 11.21
C GLY A 61 9.71 -5.91 10.71
N ILE A 62 9.47 -4.95 11.59
CA ILE A 62 8.69 -3.75 11.28
C ILE A 62 9.58 -2.54 11.48
N SER A 63 9.76 -1.72 10.43
CA SER A 63 10.48 -0.45 10.53
C SER A 63 9.54 0.70 10.16
N ILE A 64 9.32 1.58 11.13
CA ILE A 64 8.45 2.76 11.00
C ILE A 64 9.33 4.00 10.82
N TYR A 65 8.98 4.88 9.89
CA TYR A 65 9.78 6.06 9.56
C TYR A 65 10.12 6.93 10.78
N GLN A 66 9.19 7.07 11.72
CA GLN A 66 9.42 7.68 13.04
C GLN A 66 8.31 7.31 14.03
N PHE A 67 8.66 7.24 15.32
CA PHE A 67 7.69 6.94 16.38
C PHE A 67 6.96 8.17 16.92
N ALA A 68 7.48 9.36 16.69
CA ALA A 68 6.89 10.60 17.18
C ALA A 68 5.57 11.00 16.49
N ASP A 69 5.20 10.32 15.40
CA ASP A 69 3.94 10.51 14.70
C ASP A 69 2.78 9.84 15.44
N ASN A 70 1.71 10.62 15.73
CA ASN A 70 0.56 10.13 16.48
C ASN A 70 -0.24 9.07 15.70
N PHE A 71 -0.40 9.25 14.38
CA PHE A 71 -1.08 8.29 13.52
C PHE A 71 -0.30 6.97 13.48
N MET A 72 1.01 7.04 13.27
CA MET A 72 1.86 5.85 13.23
C MET A 72 1.98 5.18 14.61
N THR A 73 1.76 5.93 15.70
CA THR A 73 1.69 5.32 17.04
C THR A 73 0.45 4.44 17.18
N LEU A 74 -0.71 4.94 16.76
CA LEU A 74 -1.94 4.14 16.73
C LEU A 74 -1.78 2.95 15.77
N TYR A 75 -1.32 3.21 14.55
CA TYR A 75 -1.16 2.20 13.50
C TYR A 75 -0.29 1.02 13.96
N ARG A 76 0.92 1.29 14.50
CA ARG A 76 1.83 0.22 14.93
C ARG A 76 1.27 -0.60 16.09
N ASN A 77 0.51 0.04 17.00
CA ASN A 77 -0.10 -0.67 18.12
C ASN A 77 -1.21 -1.62 17.64
N GLU A 78 -2.07 -1.14 16.75
CA GLU A 78 -3.13 -1.96 16.16
C GLU A 78 -2.55 -3.05 15.24
N LEU A 79 -1.50 -2.75 14.48
CA LEU A 79 -0.81 -3.73 13.66
C LEU A 79 -0.22 -4.87 14.54
N GLN A 80 0.49 -4.52 15.60
CA GLN A 80 1.05 -5.53 16.51
C GLN A 80 -0.05 -6.38 17.15
N LYS A 81 -1.13 -5.74 17.59
CA LYS A 81 -2.27 -6.44 18.15
C LYS A 81 -2.89 -7.41 17.15
N TYR A 82 -3.11 -6.97 15.90
CA TYR A 82 -3.64 -7.82 14.84
C TYR A 82 -2.74 -9.02 14.56
N LEU A 83 -1.43 -8.81 14.46
CA LEU A 83 -0.47 -9.89 14.23
C LEU A 83 -0.51 -10.95 15.34
N VAL A 84 -0.71 -10.52 16.59
CA VAL A 84 -0.77 -11.44 17.75
C VAL A 84 -2.15 -12.08 17.87
N ASP A 85 -3.21 -11.28 17.92
CA ASP A 85 -4.55 -11.74 18.29
C ASP A 85 -5.26 -12.47 17.14
N GLU A 86 -5.07 -12.01 15.90
CA GLU A 86 -5.77 -12.55 14.73
C GLU A 86 -4.93 -13.55 13.94
N LEU A 87 -3.62 -13.32 13.81
CA LEU A 87 -2.74 -14.22 13.06
C LEU A 87 -1.98 -15.22 13.94
N GLY A 88 -2.05 -15.09 15.26
CA GLY A 88 -1.43 -16.03 16.20
C GLY A 88 0.09 -15.95 16.31
N LEU A 89 0.70 -14.84 15.88
CA LEU A 89 2.14 -14.63 16.05
C LEU A 89 2.47 -14.42 17.51
N LYS A 90 3.68 -14.85 17.94
CA LYS A 90 4.20 -14.50 19.26
C LYS A 90 4.75 -13.09 19.28
N ALA A 91 4.39 -12.32 20.30
CA ALA A 91 4.86 -10.93 20.46
C ALA A 91 6.40 -10.83 20.49
N GLU A 92 7.10 -11.83 21.02
CA GLU A 92 8.56 -11.92 21.05
C GLU A 92 9.21 -12.08 19.66
N ASN A 93 8.44 -12.52 18.67
CA ASN A 93 8.87 -12.68 17.29
C ASN A 93 8.57 -11.45 16.42
N ILE A 94 7.94 -10.43 16.99
CA ILE A 94 7.64 -9.17 16.30
C ILE A 94 8.61 -8.10 16.81
N SER A 95 9.44 -7.57 15.92
CA SER A 95 10.37 -6.48 16.24
C SER A 95 9.93 -5.21 15.53
N ILE A 96 9.58 -4.17 16.30
CA ILE A 96 9.15 -2.87 15.76
C ILE A 96 10.23 -1.85 16.07
N MET A 97 10.80 -1.21 15.04
CA MET A 97 11.91 -0.28 15.17
C MET A 97 11.56 1.13 14.66
N ASP A 98 12.10 2.13 15.37
CA ASP A 98 11.99 3.55 15.01
C ASP A 98 13.07 3.93 14.00
N GLY A 99 12.68 4.30 12.79
CA GLY A 99 13.57 4.80 11.74
C GLY A 99 14.11 6.21 12.04
N LYS A 100 13.59 6.89 13.08
CA LYS A 100 14.02 8.22 13.55
C LYS A 100 14.06 9.29 12.46
N ASN A 101 13.28 9.09 11.40
CA ASN A 101 13.31 9.90 10.19
C ASN A 101 14.71 9.99 9.55
N ASP A 102 15.54 8.95 9.78
CA ASP A 102 16.89 8.81 9.26
C ASP A 102 16.98 7.57 8.35
N GLN A 103 17.23 7.82 7.07
CA GLN A 103 17.31 6.79 6.05
C GLN A 103 18.43 5.77 6.33
N SER A 104 19.56 6.23 6.84
CA SER A 104 20.70 5.34 7.14
C SER A 104 20.38 4.43 8.32
N GLU A 105 19.71 4.95 9.33
CA GLU A 105 19.22 4.17 10.47
C GLU A 105 18.24 3.08 10.00
N GLN A 106 17.25 3.45 9.17
CA GLN A 106 16.29 2.50 8.63
C GLN A 106 16.96 1.39 7.81
N MET A 107 17.88 1.74 6.93
CA MET A 107 18.63 0.75 6.14
C MET A 107 19.44 -0.21 7.02
N ASN A 108 20.02 0.28 8.11
CA ASN A 108 20.73 -0.58 9.08
C ASN A 108 19.76 -1.53 9.79
N GLN A 109 18.57 -1.06 10.16
CA GLN A 109 17.54 -1.90 10.78
C GLN A 109 17.11 -3.04 9.83
N ILE A 110 16.86 -2.73 8.57
CA ILE A 110 16.47 -3.72 7.55
C ILE A 110 17.56 -4.78 7.37
N ARG A 111 18.83 -4.37 7.22
CA ARG A 111 19.96 -5.32 7.12
C ARG A 111 20.09 -6.19 8.37
N ASN A 112 19.82 -5.62 9.55
CA ASN A 112 19.83 -6.37 10.79
C ASN A 112 18.71 -7.42 10.85
N PHE A 113 17.50 -7.08 10.38
CA PHE A 113 16.42 -8.05 10.29
C PHE A 113 16.79 -9.21 9.34
N VAL A 114 17.35 -8.91 8.16
CA VAL A 114 17.85 -9.93 7.24
C VAL A 114 18.88 -10.84 7.92
N THR A 115 19.88 -10.26 8.59
CA THR A 115 20.94 -11.00 9.27
C THR A 115 20.41 -11.89 10.40
N GLN A 116 19.35 -11.45 11.08
CA GLN A 116 18.71 -12.20 12.18
C GLN A 116 17.68 -13.24 11.67
N GLY A 117 17.50 -13.35 10.38
CA GLY A 117 16.61 -14.33 9.76
C GLY A 117 15.14 -14.07 10.07
N PHE A 118 14.70 -12.84 9.88
CA PHE A 118 13.27 -12.52 9.88
C PHE A 118 12.61 -13.07 8.62
N ASP A 119 11.35 -13.45 8.73
CA ASP A 119 10.61 -14.13 7.66
C ASP A 119 9.82 -13.16 6.78
N VAL A 120 9.38 -12.03 7.34
CA VAL A 120 8.59 -11.00 6.66
C VAL A 120 9.04 -9.61 7.13
N MET A 121 9.05 -8.66 6.21
CA MET A 121 9.28 -7.25 6.53
C MET A 121 8.02 -6.41 6.30
N ILE A 122 7.70 -5.52 7.25
CA ILE A 122 6.65 -4.50 7.09
C ILE A 122 7.34 -3.14 7.24
N ILE A 123 7.37 -2.36 6.16
CA ILE A 123 8.21 -1.17 6.09
C ILE A 123 7.38 0.08 5.78
N ASN A 124 7.43 1.05 6.70
CA ASN A 124 7.04 2.43 6.41
C ASN A 124 8.31 3.22 6.10
N LEU A 125 8.54 3.53 4.83
CA LEU A 125 9.76 4.16 4.35
C LEU A 125 10.00 5.55 4.96
N VAL A 126 11.23 5.85 5.34
CA VAL A 126 11.66 7.22 5.66
C VAL A 126 11.60 8.09 4.41
N GLN A 127 12.05 7.57 3.29
CA GLN A 127 11.97 8.20 1.96
C GLN A 127 11.47 7.19 0.94
N ALA A 128 10.46 7.54 0.16
CA ALA A 128 9.91 6.65 -0.88
C ALA A 128 10.99 6.24 -1.90
N SER A 129 11.93 7.13 -2.21
CA SER A 129 13.06 6.87 -3.12
C SER A 129 14.02 5.76 -2.66
N SER A 130 13.93 5.29 -1.42
CA SER A 130 14.73 4.17 -0.92
C SER A 130 14.11 2.80 -1.17
N GLU A 131 12.88 2.75 -1.70
CA GLU A 131 12.19 1.49 -1.99
C GLU A 131 13.07 0.51 -2.79
N PRO A 132 13.72 0.91 -3.89
CA PRO A 132 14.50 -0.05 -4.69
C PRO A 132 15.60 -0.75 -3.89
N ASP A 133 16.29 0.00 -3.03
CA ASP A 133 17.37 -0.56 -2.20
C ASP A 133 16.81 -1.53 -1.14
N VAL A 134 15.68 -1.18 -0.52
CA VAL A 134 14.99 -2.04 0.46
C VAL A 134 14.51 -3.32 -0.20
N THR A 135 13.79 -3.19 -1.33
CA THR A 135 13.28 -4.33 -2.09
C THR A 135 14.41 -5.25 -2.52
N ASN A 136 15.51 -4.72 -3.05
CA ASN A 136 16.65 -5.54 -3.49
C ASN A 136 17.26 -6.34 -2.33
N ILE A 137 17.50 -5.69 -1.18
CA ILE A 137 18.06 -6.35 0.02
C ILE A 137 17.15 -7.49 0.48
N CYS A 138 15.86 -7.26 0.52
CA CYS A 138 14.89 -8.27 0.96
C CYS A 138 14.72 -9.39 -0.07
N ASN A 139 14.64 -9.05 -1.35
CA ASN A 139 14.50 -10.01 -2.44
C ASN A 139 15.72 -10.94 -2.57
N GLU A 140 16.95 -10.41 -2.44
CA GLU A 140 18.18 -11.20 -2.40
C GLU A 140 18.19 -12.20 -1.23
N ALA A 141 17.57 -11.83 -0.11
CA ALA A 141 17.41 -12.70 1.06
C ALA A 141 16.19 -13.63 0.97
N GLY A 142 15.35 -13.51 -0.06
CA GLY A 142 14.11 -14.27 -0.22
C GLY A 142 13.01 -13.85 0.74
N ILE A 143 13.09 -12.65 1.34
CA ILE A 143 12.17 -12.14 2.36
C ILE A 143 11.13 -11.23 1.68
N PRO A 144 9.84 -11.54 1.78
CA PRO A 144 8.77 -10.68 1.28
C PRO A 144 8.66 -9.38 2.06
N VAL A 145 8.24 -8.31 1.35
CA VAL A 145 8.10 -6.97 1.92
C VAL A 145 6.69 -6.44 1.74
N VAL A 146 6.12 -5.93 2.81
CA VAL A 146 4.88 -5.16 2.79
C VAL A 146 5.21 -3.70 3.08
N TYR A 147 5.08 -2.83 2.09
CA TYR A 147 5.18 -1.40 2.28
C TYR A 147 3.87 -0.84 2.82
N ILE A 148 3.96 0.11 3.76
CA ILE A 148 2.78 0.70 4.39
C ILE A 148 2.86 2.22 4.41
N ASN A 149 1.70 2.88 4.36
CA ASN A 149 1.49 4.32 4.53
C ASN A 149 2.12 5.21 3.45
N ARG A 150 3.41 5.05 3.15
CA ARG A 150 4.10 5.81 2.10
C ARG A 150 4.19 4.98 0.85
N GLU A 151 3.38 5.37 -0.14
CA GLU A 151 3.28 4.69 -1.43
C GLU A 151 4.60 4.82 -2.20
N PRO A 152 5.17 3.72 -2.68
CA PRO A 152 6.22 3.74 -3.70
C PRO A 152 5.71 4.29 -5.03
N ASP A 153 6.61 4.56 -5.96
CA ASP A 153 6.20 4.98 -7.30
C ASP A 153 5.46 3.83 -8.02
N ALA A 154 4.35 4.14 -8.70
CA ALA A 154 3.52 3.13 -9.38
C ALA A 154 4.30 2.28 -10.39
N GLU A 155 5.33 2.85 -11.04
CA GLU A 155 6.24 2.10 -11.92
C GLU A 155 7.01 1.01 -11.16
N ARG A 156 7.30 1.25 -9.88
CA ARG A 156 7.97 0.27 -9.02
C ARG A 156 7.06 -0.88 -8.64
N GLU A 157 5.81 -0.57 -8.31
CA GLU A 157 4.82 -1.60 -8.00
C GLU A 157 4.56 -2.53 -9.20
N GLN A 158 4.49 -1.96 -10.40
CA GLN A 158 4.39 -2.77 -11.62
C GLN A 158 5.63 -3.64 -11.83
N ALA A 159 6.82 -3.10 -11.58
CA ALA A 159 8.08 -3.85 -11.71
C ALA A 159 8.14 -5.06 -10.74
N TRP A 160 7.58 -4.95 -9.53
CA TRP A 160 7.52 -6.11 -8.63
C TRP A 160 6.72 -7.27 -9.25
N VAL A 161 5.60 -6.96 -9.89
CA VAL A 161 4.78 -7.96 -10.58
C VAL A 161 5.52 -8.57 -11.76
N ASP A 162 6.12 -7.74 -12.61
CA ASP A 162 6.80 -8.15 -13.83
C ASP A 162 8.04 -9.03 -13.54
N ASP A 163 8.76 -8.71 -12.46
CA ASP A 163 9.98 -9.41 -12.04
C ASP A 163 9.71 -10.56 -11.04
N GLY A 164 8.46 -10.77 -10.63
CA GLY A 164 8.07 -11.80 -9.65
C GLY A 164 8.63 -11.56 -8.25
N ILE A 165 8.84 -10.29 -7.88
CA ILE A 165 9.33 -9.88 -6.57
C ILE A 165 8.20 -9.97 -5.55
N LYS A 166 8.46 -10.57 -4.39
CA LYS A 166 7.50 -10.68 -3.30
C LYS A 166 7.41 -9.36 -2.52
N ALA A 167 6.82 -8.36 -3.12
CA ALA A 167 6.58 -7.06 -2.51
C ALA A 167 5.15 -6.59 -2.79
N THR A 168 4.57 -5.84 -1.86
CA THR A 168 3.24 -5.22 -2.02
C THR A 168 3.16 -3.93 -1.21
N TYR A 169 2.22 -3.06 -1.57
CA TYR A 169 1.91 -1.84 -0.84
C TYR A 169 0.50 -1.89 -0.25
N VAL A 170 0.37 -1.44 0.98
CA VAL A 170 -0.90 -1.27 1.68
C VAL A 170 -0.99 0.15 2.23
N GLY A 171 -1.91 0.93 1.70
CA GLY A 171 -2.12 2.31 2.12
C GLY A 171 -3.39 2.90 1.55
N ALA A 172 -3.67 4.16 1.88
CA ALA A 172 -4.78 4.92 1.33
C ALA A 172 -4.36 5.63 0.05
N ASP A 173 -5.26 5.75 -0.93
CA ASP A 173 -5.06 6.61 -2.09
C ASP A 173 -5.15 8.08 -1.68
N ALA A 174 -4.00 8.73 -1.58
CA ALA A 174 -3.92 10.15 -1.24
C ALA A 174 -4.61 11.07 -2.27
N ARG A 175 -4.69 10.63 -3.52
CA ARG A 175 -5.38 11.37 -4.61
C ARG A 175 -6.88 11.34 -4.40
N GLN A 176 -7.44 10.19 -4.04
CA GLN A 176 -8.86 10.04 -3.71
C GLN A 176 -9.23 10.93 -2.51
N SER A 177 -8.41 10.94 -1.47
CA SER A 177 -8.60 11.83 -0.31
C SER A 177 -8.61 13.31 -0.72
N GLY A 178 -7.70 13.73 -1.61
CA GLY A 178 -7.69 15.09 -2.15
C GLY A 178 -8.93 15.42 -2.98
N THR A 179 -9.43 14.46 -3.76
CA THR A 179 -10.65 14.60 -4.55
C THR A 179 -11.86 14.82 -3.64
N TYR A 180 -12.04 13.98 -2.63
CA TYR A 180 -13.14 14.13 -1.67
C TYR A 180 -13.09 15.45 -0.91
N GLN A 181 -11.90 15.90 -0.48
CA GLN A 181 -11.75 17.21 0.14
C GLN A 181 -12.14 18.35 -0.82
N GLY A 182 -11.76 18.23 -2.09
CA GLY A 182 -12.14 19.20 -3.12
C GLY A 182 -13.64 19.22 -3.39
N GLU A 183 -14.29 18.08 -3.43
CA GLU A 183 -15.73 17.94 -3.58
C GLU A 183 -16.49 18.57 -2.41
N GLU A 184 -16.10 18.24 -1.17
CA GLU A 184 -16.67 18.83 0.04
C GLU A 184 -16.54 20.36 0.06
N ILE A 185 -15.37 20.89 -0.32
CA ILE A 185 -15.16 22.36 -0.41
C ILE A 185 -16.02 22.98 -1.50
N ALA A 186 -16.19 22.31 -2.65
CA ALA A 186 -17.00 22.81 -3.74
C ALA A 186 -18.50 22.88 -3.40
N GLU A 187 -18.96 22.04 -2.46
CA GLU A 187 -20.35 22.04 -1.95
C GLU A 187 -20.61 23.15 -0.93
N LEU A 188 -19.58 23.78 -0.36
CA LEU A 188 -19.76 24.92 0.55
C LEU A 188 -20.34 26.12 -0.20
N GLU A 189 -21.25 26.87 0.44
CA GLU A 189 -21.92 28.04 -0.13
C GLU A 189 -20.91 29.08 -0.63
N ASN A 190 -19.81 29.27 0.10
CA ASN A 190 -18.72 30.18 -0.25
C ASN A 190 -17.57 29.48 -1.01
N LYS A 191 -17.70 28.20 -1.36
CA LYS A 191 -16.65 27.39 -2.02
C LYS A 191 -15.28 27.48 -1.38
N GLY A 192 -15.25 27.60 -0.05
CA GLY A 192 -14.02 27.72 0.73
C GLY A 192 -13.37 29.11 0.73
N ASP A 193 -14.00 30.12 0.12
CA ASP A 193 -13.58 31.52 0.15
C ASP A 193 -14.17 32.18 1.42
N ALA A 194 -13.36 32.27 2.47
CA ALA A 194 -13.83 32.77 3.77
C ALA A 194 -13.79 34.30 3.88
N ASP A 195 -12.93 34.98 3.13
CA ASP A 195 -12.75 36.43 3.15
C ASP A 195 -13.40 37.15 1.96
N GLY A 196 -13.93 36.41 0.99
CA GLY A 196 -14.69 36.95 -0.15
C GLY A 196 -13.81 37.55 -1.25
N ASP A 197 -12.54 37.15 -1.32
CA ASP A 197 -11.59 37.67 -2.31
C ASP A 197 -11.66 36.89 -3.66
N GLY A 198 -12.50 35.86 -3.75
CA GLY A 198 -12.69 35.02 -4.91
C GLY A 198 -11.67 33.87 -5.00
N VAL A 199 -10.89 33.63 -3.95
CA VAL A 199 -9.92 32.54 -3.87
C VAL A 199 -10.30 31.60 -2.71
N CYS A 200 -10.20 30.30 -2.93
CA CYS A 200 -10.45 29.34 -1.88
C CYS A 200 -9.33 29.37 -0.83
N ASP A 201 -9.68 29.73 0.42
CA ASP A 201 -8.75 29.76 1.56
C ASP A 201 -8.54 28.39 2.20
N ASN A 202 -9.50 27.50 2.01
CA ASN A 202 -9.57 26.24 2.72
C ASN A 202 -9.14 25.07 1.84
N LEU A 203 -7.95 25.15 1.28
CA LEU A 203 -7.31 23.98 0.69
C LEU A 203 -6.88 23.09 1.85
N GLY A 204 -7.68 22.03 2.10
CA GLY A 204 -7.53 21.11 3.21
C GLY A 204 -6.08 20.83 3.59
N THR A 205 -5.65 21.41 4.68
CA THR A 205 -4.28 21.34 5.15
C THR A 205 -4.08 20.12 6.03
N GLY A 206 -3.85 19.01 5.38
CA GLY A 206 -2.98 18.02 6.02
C GLY A 206 -1.53 18.51 5.97
N GLN A 207 -1.18 19.56 6.72
CA GLN A 207 0.11 20.27 6.82
C GLN A 207 0.23 21.50 5.91
N GLY A 208 0.07 22.65 6.54
CA GLY A 208 0.13 23.99 5.99
C GLY A 208 1.17 24.26 4.91
N ARG A 209 0.72 24.37 3.70
CA ARG A 209 1.30 25.29 2.72
C ARG A 209 0.17 26.16 2.19
N GLN A 210 0.17 27.40 2.63
CA GLN A 210 -0.57 28.45 1.97
C GLN A 210 -0.01 28.59 0.53
N TYR A 211 -0.76 28.15 -0.46
CA TYR A 211 -0.53 28.57 -1.83
C TYR A 211 -1.13 29.96 -1.99
N ARG A 212 -0.35 30.96 -1.70
CA ARG A 212 -0.62 32.31 -2.23
C ARG A 212 -0.37 32.25 -3.73
N GLY A 213 -1.45 32.21 -4.51
CA GLY A 213 -1.39 32.47 -5.93
C GLY A 213 -0.79 33.84 -6.17
N GLY A 214 0.44 33.88 -6.69
CA GLY A 214 1.06 35.13 -7.09
C GLY A 214 0.25 35.75 -8.20
N ARG A 215 -0.35 36.91 -7.95
CA ARG A 215 -0.81 37.80 -9.02
C ARG A 215 0.41 38.29 -9.77
N ASN A 216 0.58 37.86 -11.01
CA ASN A 216 1.45 38.56 -11.95
C ASN A 216 0.77 39.89 -12.31
N GLN A 217 1.40 40.99 -11.91
CA GLN A 217 1.18 42.29 -12.52
C GLN A 217 1.98 42.38 -13.81
#